data_b54a7a566d44d70a8f957dcd35dccac8
#
_entry.id   b54a7a566d44d70a8f957dcd35dccac8
#
_cell.length_a   1.000
_cell.length_b   1.000
_cell.length_c   1.000
_cell.angle_alpha   90.00
_cell.angle_beta   90.00
_cell.angle_gamma   90.00
#
_symmetry.space_group_name_H-M   'P 1'
#
loop_
_entity.id
_entity.type
_entity.pdbx_description
1 polymer ?
#
loop_
_entity_poly.entity_id
_entity_poly.type
_entity_poly.pdbx_seq_one_letter_code
_entity_poly.pdbx_strand_id
1 'polypeptide(L)'
;ARSKYTGAELFEKTLGVVGFGRIGQLVAHRMQAFGMNIIAYDPYLQPAKAAQLGVELVELDDLLKRSDFITIHLPKTKETANLIGVEALKKVKKEVRIINAARGGVLDEAALYDAITEGRVAGAGLDVYVTEPCTDSPLFQLDQVVATPHLGASTDEAQERAGIAVAVSVRKALAGELVPDAVNVKGGAIHDEIRPSLPLVEKMAQLATAIAGETPVSMEITVKGDISGHDSSILAISALKGALVASGSEDVTYVNAPGLAAERGVTSSVTTTPESHEYRSMISLHAALSNGKSIKVDGTLMGIRKTEKIIAIDNFDL
;
A
#
# COMPACT_ATOMS: atom_id res chain seq x y z
N ALA A 1 39.17 2.15 -24.49
CA ALA A 1 38.40 2.23 -23.25
C ALA A 1 37.23 3.24 -23.34
N ARG A 2 37.48 4.48 -23.79
CA ARG A 2 36.47 5.56 -23.82
C ARG A 2 35.24 5.24 -24.66
N SER A 3 35.38 4.64 -25.82
CA SER A 3 34.27 4.25 -26.72
C SER A 3 33.43 3.09 -26.20
N LYS A 4 34.00 2.23 -25.33
CA LYS A 4 33.27 1.06 -24.74
C LYS A 4 32.24 1.51 -23.71
N TYR A 5 32.40 2.66 -23.07
CA TYR A 5 31.57 3.15 -21.95
C TYR A 5 30.83 4.46 -22.31
N THR A 6 30.48 4.63 -23.59
CA THR A 6 29.63 5.74 -24.02
C THR A 6 28.24 5.57 -23.38
N GLY A 7 27.80 6.55 -22.58
CA GLY A 7 26.51 6.55 -21.90
C GLY A 7 25.38 7.07 -22.78
N ALA A 8 24.18 7.10 -22.20
CA ALA A 8 23.02 7.77 -22.78
C ALA A 8 22.54 8.86 -21.80
N GLU A 9 22.14 10.02 -22.33
CA GLU A 9 21.55 11.08 -21.53
C GLU A 9 20.16 10.67 -21.06
N LEU A 10 19.75 11.17 -19.88
CA LEU A 10 18.42 10.95 -19.34
C LEU A 10 17.41 12.00 -19.83
N PHE A 11 17.86 13.19 -20.18
CA PHE A 11 17.02 14.29 -20.61
C PHE A 11 16.17 13.89 -21.83
N GLU A 12 14.86 14.21 -21.76
CA GLU A 12 13.84 13.89 -22.78
C GLU A 12 13.62 12.38 -23.05
N LYS A 13 14.31 11.48 -22.33
CA LYS A 13 14.06 10.03 -22.41
C LYS A 13 12.83 9.62 -21.64
N THR A 14 12.22 8.52 -22.05
CA THR A 14 11.06 7.95 -21.38
C THR A 14 11.49 6.89 -20.37
N LEU A 15 11.10 7.08 -19.11
CA LEU A 15 11.18 6.07 -18.05
C LEU A 15 9.84 5.37 -17.88
N GLY A 16 9.80 4.07 -18.13
CA GLY A 16 8.71 3.20 -17.80
C GLY A 16 8.85 2.67 -16.37
N VAL A 17 7.89 2.97 -15.52
CA VAL A 17 7.86 2.52 -14.12
C VAL A 17 6.86 1.37 -13.99
N VAL A 18 7.36 0.15 -13.77
CA VAL A 18 6.55 -1.07 -13.60
C VAL A 18 6.28 -1.27 -12.11
N GLY A 19 5.08 -0.89 -11.66
CA GLY A 19 4.68 -0.78 -10.25
C GLY A 19 4.85 0.65 -9.72
N PHE A 20 3.73 1.34 -9.49
CA PHE A 20 3.70 2.75 -9.08
C PHE A 20 3.32 2.94 -7.61
N GLY A 21 3.83 2.02 -6.76
CA GLY A 21 3.73 2.10 -5.31
C GLY A 21 4.64 3.19 -4.71
N ARG A 22 4.91 3.12 -3.40
CA ARG A 22 5.72 4.13 -2.68
C ARG A 22 7.09 4.36 -3.32
N ILE A 23 7.82 3.29 -3.65
CA ILE A 23 9.17 3.38 -4.24
C ILE A 23 9.10 3.90 -5.68
N GLY A 24 8.20 3.35 -6.52
CA GLY A 24 8.03 3.79 -7.91
C GLY A 24 7.72 5.28 -8.01
N GLN A 25 6.85 5.82 -7.16
CA GLN A 25 6.54 7.26 -7.09
C GLN A 25 7.77 8.10 -6.71
N LEU A 26 8.57 7.66 -5.74
CA LEU A 26 9.79 8.35 -5.33
C LEU A 26 10.86 8.37 -6.43
N VAL A 27 10.97 7.29 -7.20
CA VAL A 27 11.88 7.22 -8.37
C VAL A 27 11.37 8.14 -9.47
N ALA A 28 10.09 8.05 -9.83
CA ALA A 28 9.47 8.90 -10.84
C ALA A 28 9.70 10.40 -10.55
N HIS A 29 9.40 10.84 -9.33
CA HIS A 29 9.60 12.23 -8.92
C HIS A 29 11.06 12.70 -9.10
N ARG A 30 12.04 11.85 -8.75
CA ARG A 30 13.45 12.19 -8.92
C ARG A 30 13.87 12.22 -10.41
N MET A 31 13.35 11.30 -11.20
CA MET A 31 13.67 11.21 -12.62
C MET A 31 13.01 12.33 -13.44
N GLN A 32 11.87 12.84 -13.03
CA GLN A 32 11.30 14.08 -13.58
C GLN A 32 12.24 15.26 -13.41
N ALA A 33 12.95 15.36 -12.29
CA ALA A 33 13.94 16.41 -12.07
C ALA A 33 15.16 16.30 -13.01
N PHE A 34 15.43 15.12 -13.59
CA PHE A 34 16.41 14.93 -14.67
C PHE A 34 15.84 15.20 -16.07
N GLY A 35 14.60 15.69 -16.17
CA GLY A 35 13.95 16.00 -17.43
C GLY A 35 13.43 14.76 -18.18
N MET A 36 13.23 13.63 -17.50
CA MET A 36 12.65 12.44 -18.12
C MET A 36 11.12 12.52 -18.22
N ASN A 37 10.57 11.94 -19.28
CA ASN A 37 9.14 11.66 -19.42
C ASN A 37 8.80 10.38 -18.63
N ILE A 38 7.82 10.43 -17.75
CA ILE A 38 7.45 9.28 -16.91
C ILE A 38 6.14 8.68 -17.39
N ILE A 39 6.16 7.38 -17.70
CA ILE A 39 4.97 6.56 -17.90
C ILE A 39 4.97 5.41 -16.88
N ALA A 40 3.81 4.98 -16.41
CA ALA A 40 3.71 3.96 -15.39
C ALA A 40 2.69 2.86 -15.76
N TYR A 41 2.98 1.66 -15.33
CA TYR A 41 2.04 0.53 -15.32
C TYR A 41 1.81 0.09 -13.87
N ASP A 42 0.55 0.14 -13.44
CA ASP A 42 0.12 -0.41 -12.15
C ASP A 42 -1.38 -0.72 -12.22
N PRO A 43 -1.79 -2.00 -12.17
CA PRO A 43 -3.19 -2.39 -12.33
C PRO A 43 -4.10 -1.97 -11.16
N TYR A 44 -3.52 -1.54 -10.04
CA TYR A 44 -4.26 -1.12 -8.83
C TYR A 44 -4.33 0.40 -8.66
N LEU A 45 -3.62 1.16 -9.50
CA LEU A 45 -3.60 2.62 -9.41
C LEU A 45 -4.74 3.23 -10.24
N GLN A 46 -5.48 4.13 -9.62
CA GLN A 46 -6.52 4.88 -10.35
C GLN A 46 -5.89 5.94 -11.28
N PRO A 47 -6.37 6.08 -12.53
CA PRO A 47 -5.81 7.05 -13.49
C PRO A 47 -5.80 8.50 -12.98
N ALA A 48 -6.83 8.92 -12.25
CA ALA A 48 -6.92 10.25 -11.66
C ALA A 48 -5.77 10.54 -10.68
N LYS A 49 -5.36 9.53 -9.90
CA LYS A 49 -4.24 9.67 -8.96
C LYS A 49 -2.89 9.74 -9.67
N ALA A 50 -2.70 8.97 -10.74
CA ALA A 50 -1.49 9.06 -11.58
C ALA A 50 -1.37 10.45 -12.22
N ALA A 51 -2.46 10.99 -12.78
CA ALA A 51 -2.50 12.31 -13.38
C ALA A 51 -2.16 13.43 -12.38
N GLN A 52 -2.62 13.35 -11.13
CA GLN A 52 -2.27 14.30 -10.06
C GLN A 52 -0.75 14.31 -9.76
N LEU A 53 -0.07 13.19 -10.01
CA LEU A 53 1.38 13.05 -9.83
C LEU A 53 2.18 13.40 -11.09
N GLY A 54 1.50 13.89 -12.15
CA GLY A 54 2.12 14.25 -13.43
C GLY A 54 2.65 13.05 -14.21
N VAL A 55 2.01 11.87 -14.05
CA VAL A 55 2.44 10.61 -14.67
C VAL A 55 1.31 10.03 -15.53
N GLU A 56 1.66 9.63 -16.74
CA GLU A 56 0.76 8.91 -17.64
C GLU A 56 0.69 7.44 -17.24
N LEU A 57 -0.52 6.94 -16.92
CA LEU A 57 -0.76 5.53 -16.66
C LEU A 57 -1.07 4.83 -17.99
N VAL A 58 -0.35 3.74 -18.28
CA VAL A 58 -0.45 3.00 -19.54
C VAL A 58 -0.50 1.49 -19.29
N GLU A 59 -0.94 0.72 -20.28
CA GLU A 59 -0.83 -0.73 -20.28
C GLU A 59 0.63 -1.19 -20.40
N LEU A 60 0.95 -2.38 -19.88
CA LEU A 60 2.31 -2.90 -19.87
C LEU A 60 2.95 -2.93 -21.25
N ASP A 61 2.21 -3.38 -22.25
CA ASP A 61 2.69 -3.48 -23.63
C ASP A 61 3.07 -2.11 -24.23
N ASP A 62 2.32 -1.08 -23.89
CA ASP A 62 2.60 0.29 -24.33
C ASP A 62 3.82 0.86 -23.60
N LEU A 63 3.93 0.61 -22.28
CA LEU A 63 5.11 0.94 -21.51
C LEU A 63 6.37 0.33 -22.12
N LEU A 64 6.36 -0.97 -22.42
CA LEU A 64 7.51 -1.69 -22.99
C LEU A 64 7.95 -1.08 -24.33
N LYS A 65 7.00 -0.73 -25.22
CA LYS A 65 7.27 -0.16 -26.54
C LYS A 65 7.80 1.27 -26.49
N ARG A 66 7.40 2.06 -25.48
CA ARG A 66 7.71 3.50 -25.42
C ARG A 66 8.93 3.83 -24.57
N SER A 67 9.34 2.95 -23.66
CA SER A 67 10.39 3.22 -22.67
C SER A 67 11.80 3.14 -23.27
N ASP A 68 12.65 4.11 -22.91
CA ASP A 68 14.09 4.08 -23.11
C ASP A 68 14.80 3.45 -21.88
N PHE A 69 14.18 3.61 -20.71
CA PHE A 69 14.57 2.98 -19.45
C PHE A 69 13.33 2.35 -18.83
N ILE A 70 13.49 1.18 -18.22
CA ILE A 70 12.43 0.49 -17.48
C ILE A 70 12.94 0.23 -16.07
N THR A 71 12.18 0.62 -15.05
CA THR A 71 12.48 0.32 -13.65
C THR A 71 11.33 -0.45 -13.00
N ILE A 72 11.68 -1.51 -12.26
CA ILE A 72 10.72 -2.44 -11.68
C ILE A 72 10.57 -2.16 -10.19
N HIS A 73 9.31 -2.03 -9.73
CA HIS A 73 8.94 -1.75 -8.34
C HIS A 73 7.74 -2.58 -7.87
N LEU A 74 7.59 -3.79 -8.41
CA LEU A 74 6.55 -4.75 -8.03
C LEU A 74 7.06 -5.77 -7.01
N PRO A 75 6.18 -6.24 -6.11
CA PRO A 75 6.47 -7.43 -5.30
C PRO A 75 6.47 -8.67 -6.19
N LYS A 76 7.15 -9.74 -5.76
CA LYS A 76 7.06 -11.07 -6.39
C LYS A 76 5.79 -11.75 -5.90
N THR A 77 4.86 -12.02 -6.82
CA THR A 77 3.63 -12.79 -6.61
C THR A 77 3.49 -13.82 -7.72
N LYS A 78 2.42 -14.60 -7.72
CA LYS A 78 2.14 -15.53 -8.82
C LYS A 78 1.88 -14.79 -10.14
N GLU A 79 1.23 -13.63 -10.05
CA GLU A 79 0.85 -12.78 -11.18
C GLU A 79 2.02 -11.98 -11.76
N THR A 80 3.01 -11.64 -10.91
CA THR A 80 4.18 -10.84 -11.32
C THR A 80 5.42 -11.69 -11.61
N ALA A 81 5.37 -12.99 -11.35
CA ALA A 81 6.47 -13.89 -11.66
C ALA A 81 6.73 -13.90 -13.18
N ASN A 82 7.99 -13.62 -13.58
CA ASN A 82 8.43 -13.50 -14.96
C ASN A 82 7.57 -12.55 -15.82
N LEU A 83 6.98 -11.53 -15.21
CA LEU A 83 6.19 -10.51 -15.89
C LEU A 83 6.98 -9.87 -17.04
N ILE A 84 8.27 -9.59 -16.82
CA ILE A 84 9.20 -9.15 -17.86
C ILE A 84 10.02 -10.36 -18.31
N GLY A 85 9.35 -11.23 -19.05
CA GLY A 85 9.93 -12.45 -19.62
C GLY A 85 10.14 -12.34 -21.13
N VAL A 86 10.31 -13.48 -21.79
CA VAL A 86 10.63 -13.60 -23.23
C VAL A 86 9.71 -12.74 -24.11
N GLU A 87 8.39 -12.84 -23.91
CA GLU A 87 7.42 -12.12 -24.76
C GLU A 87 7.42 -10.61 -24.49
N ALA A 88 7.66 -10.19 -23.26
CA ALA A 88 7.81 -8.79 -22.89
C ALA A 88 9.07 -8.19 -23.52
N LEU A 89 10.19 -8.90 -23.43
CA LEU A 89 11.48 -8.47 -23.97
C LEU A 89 11.55 -8.44 -25.51
N LYS A 90 10.59 -9.04 -26.22
CA LYS A 90 10.43 -8.86 -27.67
C LYS A 90 9.80 -7.53 -28.04
N LYS A 91 9.10 -6.87 -27.12
CA LYS A 91 8.31 -5.65 -27.37
C LYS A 91 9.07 -4.36 -27.02
N VAL A 92 10.19 -4.47 -26.32
CA VAL A 92 10.98 -3.28 -25.89
C VAL A 92 11.73 -2.62 -27.04
N LYS A 93 12.11 -1.35 -26.83
CA LYS A 93 13.03 -0.67 -27.74
C LYS A 93 14.40 -1.33 -27.72
N LYS A 94 15.08 -1.38 -28.84
CA LYS A 94 16.43 -1.96 -29.00
C LYS A 94 17.48 -1.33 -28.07
N GLU A 95 17.35 -0.06 -27.75
CA GLU A 95 18.29 0.67 -26.90
C GLU A 95 17.85 0.71 -25.42
N VAL A 96 16.83 -0.07 -25.03
CA VAL A 96 16.29 -0.04 -23.68
C VAL A 96 17.32 -0.50 -22.64
N ARG A 97 17.25 0.11 -21.46
CA ARG A 97 17.97 -0.34 -20.26
C ARG A 97 16.97 -0.69 -19.18
N ILE A 98 17.18 -1.83 -18.50
CA ILE A 98 16.24 -2.37 -17.53
C ILE A 98 16.88 -2.41 -16.14
N ILE A 99 16.20 -1.85 -15.15
CA ILE A 99 16.67 -1.80 -13.77
C ILE A 99 15.73 -2.63 -12.89
N ASN A 100 16.28 -3.60 -12.17
CA ASN A 100 15.56 -4.34 -11.15
C ASN A 100 16.29 -4.29 -9.80
N ALA A 101 15.80 -3.44 -8.91
CA ALA A 101 16.19 -3.35 -7.51
C ALA A 101 14.98 -3.60 -6.58
N ALA A 102 13.98 -4.35 -7.07
CA ALA A 102 12.75 -4.65 -6.32
C ALA A 102 12.77 -6.07 -5.76
N ARG A 103 12.53 -7.07 -6.62
CA ARG A 103 12.52 -8.50 -6.25
C ARG A 103 13.00 -9.37 -7.42
N GLY A 104 13.81 -10.40 -7.13
CA GLY A 104 14.17 -11.41 -8.10
C GLY A 104 12.97 -12.22 -8.58
N GLY A 105 12.99 -12.64 -9.86
CA GLY A 105 11.94 -13.43 -10.48
C GLY A 105 10.72 -12.63 -10.98
N VAL A 106 10.72 -11.29 -10.91
CA VAL A 106 9.78 -10.43 -11.67
C VAL A 106 10.31 -10.24 -13.10
N LEU A 107 11.61 -10.09 -13.23
CA LEU A 107 12.35 -10.13 -14.49
C LEU A 107 12.93 -11.52 -14.67
N ASP A 108 12.69 -12.13 -15.82
CA ASP A 108 13.28 -13.42 -16.19
C ASP A 108 14.77 -13.24 -16.55
N GLU A 109 15.66 -13.76 -15.72
CA GLU A 109 17.10 -13.58 -15.85
C GLU A 109 17.66 -14.31 -17.08
N ALA A 110 17.14 -15.48 -17.45
CA ALA A 110 17.55 -16.21 -18.64
C ALA A 110 17.12 -15.48 -19.91
N ALA A 111 15.86 -15.03 -19.96
CA ALA A 111 15.35 -14.24 -21.08
C ALA A 111 16.08 -12.89 -21.23
N LEU A 112 16.49 -12.28 -20.12
CA LEU A 112 17.29 -11.06 -20.13
C LEU A 112 18.69 -11.31 -20.70
N TYR A 113 19.34 -12.40 -20.30
CA TYR A 113 20.65 -12.79 -20.83
C TYR A 113 20.59 -12.94 -22.36
N ASP A 114 19.61 -13.67 -22.86
CA ASP A 114 19.41 -13.84 -24.31
C ASP A 114 19.12 -12.50 -25.00
N ALA A 115 18.28 -11.67 -24.42
CA ALA A 115 17.93 -10.37 -24.99
C ALA A 115 19.12 -9.40 -25.06
N ILE A 116 20.05 -9.44 -24.10
CA ILE A 116 21.28 -8.62 -24.12
C ILE A 116 22.27 -9.19 -25.15
N THR A 117 22.49 -10.51 -25.18
CA THR A 117 23.44 -11.15 -26.11
C THR A 117 23.01 -11.01 -27.56
N GLU A 118 21.70 -11.03 -27.82
CA GLU A 118 21.12 -10.78 -29.17
C GLU A 118 21.06 -9.27 -29.51
N GLY A 119 21.44 -8.38 -28.59
CA GLY A 119 21.42 -6.93 -28.82
C GLY A 119 20.02 -6.31 -28.85
N ARG A 120 19.01 -6.97 -28.28
CA ARG A 120 17.63 -6.42 -28.12
C ARG A 120 17.54 -5.49 -26.92
N VAL A 121 18.30 -5.73 -25.86
CA VAL A 121 18.41 -4.91 -24.66
C VAL A 121 19.83 -4.35 -24.57
N ALA A 122 19.97 -3.06 -24.40
CA ALA A 122 21.27 -2.39 -24.38
C ALA A 122 22.03 -2.60 -23.06
N GLY A 123 21.35 -2.92 -21.98
CA GLY A 123 21.99 -3.21 -20.70
C GLY A 123 20.99 -3.34 -19.54
N ALA A 124 21.48 -3.78 -18.39
CA ALA A 124 20.69 -3.92 -17.20
C ALA A 124 21.44 -3.53 -15.92
N GLY A 125 20.67 -3.06 -14.92
CA GLY A 125 21.12 -2.88 -13.53
C GLY A 125 20.34 -3.83 -12.63
N LEU A 126 21.02 -4.75 -11.95
CA LEU A 126 20.40 -5.77 -11.12
C LEU A 126 20.94 -5.72 -9.69
N ASP A 127 20.05 -5.58 -8.72
CA ASP A 127 20.37 -5.66 -7.30
C ASP A 127 19.73 -6.88 -6.63
N VAL A 128 18.84 -7.58 -7.35
CA VAL A 128 18.04 -8.71 -6.84
C VAL A 128 17.99 -9.86 -7.83
N TYR A 129 17.88 -11.08 -7.32
CA TYR A 129 17.98 -12.31 -8.10
C TYR A 129 16.94 -13.36 -7.70
N VAL A 130 16.66 -14.31 -8.59
CA VAL A 130 15.71 -15.42 -8.34
C VAL A 130 16.15 -16.23 -7.12
N THR A 131 17.47 -16.49 -7.02
CA THR A 131 18.09 -17.15 -5.88
C THR A 131 19.11 -16.21 -5.25
N GLU A 132 19.00 -15.97 -3.96
CA GLU A 132 19.91 -15.13 -3.19
C GLU A 132 20.49 -15.91 -1.99
N PRO A 133 21.79 -15.78 -1.67
CA PRO A 133 22.79 -15.00 -2.38
C PRO A 133 23.11 -15.56 -3.78
N CYS A 134 23.20 -14.70 -4.79
CA CYS A 134 23.56 -15.08 -6.14
C CYS A 134 25.07 -14.91 -6.33
N THR A 135 25.79 -16.01 -6.38
CA THR A 135 27.27 -16.04 -6.54
C THR A 135 27.72 -16.44 -7.92
N ASP A 136 26.83 -17.02 -8.73
CA ASP A 136 27.11 -17.49 -10.07
C ASP A 136 25.91 -17.18 -10.99
N SER A 137 26.13 -16.32 -11.98
CA SER A 137 25.13 -15.99 -13.00
C SER A 137 25.82 -15.67 -14.31
N PRO A 138 25.34 -16.15 -15.46
CA PRO A 138 25.87 -15.78 -16.76
C PRO A 138 25.76 -14.28 -17.05
N LEU A 139 24.80 -13.58 -16.43
CA LEU A 139 24.64 -12.13 -16.51
C LEU A 139 25.86 -11.37 -15.99
N PHE A 140 26.62 -11.92 -15.04
CA PHE A 140 27.83 -11.29 -14.48
C PHE A 140 29.00 -11.24 -15.46
N GLN A 141 28.93 -12.00 -16.54
CA GLN A 141 29.96 -12.02 -17.58
C GLN A 141 29.69 -10.95 -18.68
N LEU A 142 28.55 -10.27 -18.64
CA LEU A 142 28.17 -9.29 -19.64
C LEU A 142 28.60 -7.88 -19.21
N ASP A 143 29.41 -7.22 -20.03
CA ASP A 143 29.86 -5.83 -19.82
C ASP A 143 28.70 -4.82 -19.72
N GLN A 144 27.53 -5.18 -20.25
CA GLN A 144 26.32 -4.36 -20.27
C GLN A 144 25.51 -4.46 -18.96
N VAL A 145 25.91 -5.36 -18.04
CA VAL A 145 25.19 -5.61 -16.79
C VAL A 145 25.97 -5.03 -15.61
N VAL A 146 25.28 -4.21 -14.81
CA VAL A 146 25.75 -3.79 -13.49
C VAL A 146 25.01 -4.62 -12.45
N ALA A 147 25.75 -5.36 -11.63
CA ALA A 147 25.23 -6.27 -10.64
C ALA A 147 25.69 -5.90 -9.24
N THR A 148 24.78 -5.88 -8.28
CA THR A 148 25.05 -5.66 -6.85
C THR A 148 24.36 -6.73 -6.02
N PRO A 149 24.91 -7.12 -4.83
CA PRO A 149 24.38 -8.24 -4.04
C PRO A 149 23.27 -7.80 -3.05
N HIS A 150 22.16 -7.25 -3.56
CA HIS A 150 20.99 -6.78 -2.81
C HIS A 150 21.34 -5.68 -1.79
N LEU A 151 21.88 -4.57 -2.27
CA LEU A 151 22.38 -3.45 -1.46
C LEU A 151 21.43 -2.25 -1.40
N GLY A 152 20.25 -2.30 -2.01
CA GLY A 152 19.34 -1.15 -2.16
C GLY A 152 18.96 -0.44 -0.85
N ALA A 153 18.98 -1.14 0.28
CA ALA A 153 18.74 -0.59 1.61
C ALA A 153 19.94 -0.77 2.57
N SER A 154 21.10 -1.19 2.08
CA SER A 154 22.28 -1.52 2.90
C SER A 154 23.18 -0.29 3.10
N THR A 155 22.65 0.75 3.72
CA THR A 155 23.41 1.89 4.23
C THR A 155 23.24 2.03 5.73
N ASP A 156 24.23 2.58 6.42
CA ASP A 156 24.19 2.77 7.88
C ASP A 156 22.96 3.59 8.30
N GLU A 157 22.65 4.66 7.56
CA GLU A 157 21.52 5.53 7.84
C GLU A 157 20.17 4.83 7.59
N ALA A 158 20.08 3.94 6.61
CA ALA A 158 18.85 3.17 6.34
C ALA A 158 18.63 2.13 7.43
N GLN A 159 19.68 1.44 7.88
CA GLN A 159 19.64 0.48 8.97
C GLN A 159 19.25 1.14 10.30
N GLU A 160 19.86 2.28 10.63
CA GLU A 160 19.53 3.04 11.83
C GLU A 160 18.06 3.51 11.82
N ARG A 161 17.61 4.12 10.72
CA ARG A 161 16.21 4.55 10.60
C ARG A 161 15.23 3.40 10.71
N ALA A 162 15.52 2.24 10.09
CA ALA A 162 14.69 1.06 10.19
C ALA A 162 14.64 0.54 11.63
N GLY A 163 15.78 0.45 12.31
CA GLY A 163 15.87 0.02 13.70
C GLY A 163 15.05 0.90 14.65
N ILE A 164 15.20 2.22 14.53
CA ILE A 164 14.44 3.20 15.33
C ILE A 164 12.93 3.08 15.03
N ALA A 165 12.53 2.99 13.75
CA ALA A 165 11.13 2.88 13.36
C ALA A 165 10.49 1.60 13.92
N VAL A 166 11.19 0.46 13.83
CA VAL A 166 10.71 -0.81 14.41
C VAL A 166 10.58 -0.71 15.91
N ALA A 167 11.59 -0.17 16.62
CA ALA A 167 11.54 -0.01 18.07
C ALA A 167 10.35 0.85 18.52
N VAL A 168 10.08 1.96 17.81
CA VAL A 168 8.92 2.83 18.09
C VAL A 168 7.61 2.06 17.83
N SER A 169 7.52 1.31 16.72
CA SER A 169 6.33 0.53 16.37
C SER A 169 6.05 -0.59 17.37
N VAL A 170 7.08 -1.32 17.82
CA VAL A 170 6.95 -2.36 18.86
C VAL A 170 6.48 -1.75 20.18
N ARG A 171 7.07 -0.62 20.62
CA ARG A 171 6.63 0.07 21.84
C ARG A 171 5.16 0.46 21.77
N LYS A 172 4.71 1.01 20.64
CA LYS A 172 3.30 1.37 20.43
C LYS A 172 2.39 0.14 20.47
N ALA A 173 2.79 -0.94 19.82
CA ALA A 173 2.01 -2.18 19.82
C ALA A 173 1.83 -2.74 21.24
N LEU A 174 2.90 -2.75 22.04
CA LEU A 174 2.87 -3.20 23.44
C LEU A 174 2.04 -2.29 24.34
N ALA A 175 1.96 -1.00 24.03
CA ALA A 175 1.10 -0.04 24.73
C ALA A 175 -0.38 -0.10 24.27
N GLY A 176 -0.74 -0.99 23.35
CA GLY A 176 -2.09 -1.07 22.76
C GLY A 176 -2.43 0.09 21.82
N GLU A 177 -1.43 0.91 21.46
CA GLU A 177 -1.59 2.03 20.55
C GLU A 177 -1.64 1.55 19.09
N LEU A 178 -2.16 2.42 18.23
CA LEU A 178 -2.20 2.15 16.80
C LEU A 178 -0.80 2.19 16.18
N VAL A 179 -0.47 1.16 15.40
CA VAL A 179 0.78 1.04 14.64
C VAL A 179 0.48 1.07 13.14
N PRO A 180 0.59 2.23 12.47
CA PRO A 180 0.23 2.36 11.04
C PRO A 180 1.06 1.49 10.09
N ASP A 181 2.28 1.13 10.51
CA ASP A 181 3.22 0.33 9.70
C ASP A 181 3.09 -1.18 9.95
N ALA A 182 2.14 -1.62 10.79
CA ALA A 182 1.90 -3.05 11.00
C ALA A 182 1.38 -3.71 9.71
N VAL A 183 1.97 -4.84 9.32
CA VAL A 183 1.66 -5.53 8.04
C VAL A 183 0.21 -6.03 7.94
N ASN A 184 -0.45 -6.23 9.06
CA ASN A 184 -1.85 -6.64 9.18
C ASN A 184 -2.83 -5.47 9.34
N VAL A 185 -2.35 -4.22 9.38
CA VAL A 185 -3.15 -3.00 9.39
C VAL A 185 -3.24 -2.45 7.97
N LYS A 186 -4.42 -2.57 7.35
CA LYS A 186 -4.67 -2.00 6.02
C LYS A 186 -4.86 -0.48 6.13
N GLY A 187 -4.36 0.29 5.13
CA GLY A 187 -4.60 1.73 5.03
C GLY A 187 -3.36 2.62 5.19
N GLY A 188 -2.21 2.11 5.64
CA GLY A 188 -0.98 2.91 5.75
C GLY A 188 -1.10 4.11 6.71
N ALA A 189 -0.59 5.28 6.30
CA ALA A 189 -0.68 6.49 7.10
C ALA A 189 -2.13 6.99 7.22
N ILE A 190 -2.61 7.11 8.45
CA ILE A 190 -3.96 7.58 8.73
C ILE A 190 -4.03 9.10 8.56
N HIS A 191 -4.98 9.55 7.76
CA HIS A 191 -5.22 10.98 7.60
C HIS A 191 -5.60 11.62 8.94
N ASP A 192 -5.09 12.84 9.20
CA ASP A 192 -5.30 13.52 10.49
C ASP A 192 -6.78 13.82 10.77
N GLU A 193 -7.60 13.99 9.72
CA GLU A 193 -9.05 14.15 9.87
C GLU A 193 -9.78 12.87 10.31
N ILE A 194 -9.25 11.68 9.98
CA ILE A 194 -9.82 10.38 10.37
C ILE A 194 -9.36 9.95 11.76
N ARG A 195 -8.12 10.28 12.15
CA ARG A 195 -7.52 9.86 13.42
C ARG A 195 -8.41 10.11 14.65
N PRO A 196 -9.08 11.27 14.82
CA PRO A 196 -9.96 11.52 15.97
C PRO A 196 -11.21 10.65 16.00
N SER A 197 -11.57 10.03 14.86
CA SER A 197 -12.74 9.14 14.78
C SER A 197 -12.47 7.72 15.32
N LEU A 198 -11.22 7.32 15.49
CA LEU A 198 -10.86 6.00 16.00
C LEU A 198 -11.48 5.70 17.37
N PRO A 199 -11.26 6.54 18.42
CA PRO A 199 -11.85 6.30 19.72
C PRO A 199 -13.37 6.43 19.72
N LEU A 200 -13.96 7.27 18.87
CA LEU A 200 -15.41 7.36 18.71
C LEU A 200 -15.99 6.03 18.24
N VAL A 201 -15.47 5.46 17.14
CA VAL A 201 -15.95 4.19 16.58
C VAL A 201 -15.73 3.02 17.55
N GLU A 202 -14.61 3.02 18.27
CA GLU A 202 -14.34 2.03 19.33
C GLU A 202 -15.44 2.08 20.40
N LYS A 203 -15.80 3.27 20.91
CA LYS A 203 -16.87 3.46 21.88
C LYS A 203 -18.25 3.12 21.34
N MET A 204 -18.54 3.45 20.08
CA MET A 204 -19.78 3.08 19.41
C MET A 204 -19.95 1.55 19.36
N ALA A 205 -18.91 0.83 19.02
CA ALA A 205 -18.92 -0.63 18.98
C ALA A 205 -19.02 -1.25 20.38
N GLN A 206 -18.35 -0.68 21.38
CA GLN A 206 -18.49 -1.07 22.78
C GLN A 206 -19.94 -0.92 23.24
N LEU A 207 -20.54 0.24 22.95
CA LEU A 207 -21.92 0.54 23.34
C LEU A 207 -22.92 -0.41 22.65
N ALA A 208 -22.80 -0.62 21.33
CA ALA A 208 -23.64 -1.54 20.58
C ALA A 208 -23.56 -2.97 21.15
N THR A 209 -22.34 -3.45 21.44
CA THR A 209 -22.11 -4.77 22.03
C THR A 209 -22.70 -4.88 23.44
N ALA A 210 -22.54 -3.84 24.27
CA ALA A 210 -23.11 -3.82 25.63
C ALA A 210 -24.64 -3.83 25.62
N ILE A 211 -25.29 -3.07 24.72
CA ILE A 211 -26.74 -3.07 24.56
C ILE A 211 -27.24 -4.43 24.04
N ALA A 212 -26.51 -5.04 23.10
CA ALA A 212 -26.85 -6.35 22.56
C ALA A 212 -26.76 -7.48 23.59
N GLY A 213 -25.83 -7.38 24.55
CA GLY A 213 -25.50 -8.44 25.47
C GLY A 213 -24.76 -9.62 24.81
N GLU A 214 -24.40 -9.53 23.55
CA GLU A 214 -23.63 -10.52 22.80
C GLU A 214 -22.70 -9.83 21.81
N THR A 215 -21.65 -10.52 21.34
CA THR A 215 -20.74 -10.00 20.30
C THR A 215 -21.47 -9.96 18.96
N PRO A 216 -21.49 -8.81 18.25
CA PRO A 216 -22.06 -8.75 16.90
C PRO A 216 -21.33 -9.71 15.94
N VAL A 217 -22.06 -10.30 14.99
CA VAL A 217 -21.49 -11.15 13.93
C VAL A 217 -20.90 -10.31 12.78
N SER A 218 -21.47 -9.11 12.57
CA SER A 218 -20.91 -8.15 11.61
C SER A 218 -21.17 -6.71 12.04
N MET A 219 -20.27 -5.82 11.64
CA MET A 219 -20.39 -4.37 11.85
C MET A 219 -20.12 -3.63 10.55
N GLU A 220 -21.07 -2.79 10.15
CA GLU A 220 -20.91 -1.89 9.00
C GLU A 220 -20.77 -0.45 9.50
N ILE A 221 -19.69 0.21 9.13
CA ILE A 221 -19.40 1.59 9.48
C ILE A 221 -19.62 2.45 8.25
N THR A 222 -20.53 3.42 8.32
CA THR A 222 -20.76 4.39 7.24
C THR A 222 -20.20 5.76 7.66
N VAL A 223 -19.22 6.23 6.94
CA VAL A 223 -18.60 7.55 7.14
C VAL A 223 -19.26 8.56 6.21
N LYS A 224 -19.81 9.64 6.76
CA LYS A 224 -20.62 10.63 6.05
C LYS A 224 -20.02 12.03 6.13
N GLY A 225 -20.24 12.84 5.07
CA GLY A 225 -19.85 14.24 5.02
C GLY A 225 -18.37 14.46 4.67
N ASP A 226 -17.78 15.53 5.17
CA ASP A 226 -16.44 16.00 4.74
C ASP A 226 -15.32 14.98 4.89
N ILE A 227 -15.35 14.16 5.93
CA ILE A 227 -14.33 13.14 6.18
C ILE A 227 -14.45 11.90 5.26
N SER A 228 -15.54 11.78 4.51
CA SER A 228 -15.78 10.63 3.61
C SER A 228 -14.81 10.57 2.43
N GLY A 229 -14.16 11.68 2.07
CA GLY A 229 -13.16 11.76 1.02
C GLY A 229 -11.80 11.16 1.37
N HIS A 230 -11.59 10.74 2.61
CA HIS A 230 -10.34 10.16 3.09
C HIS A 230 -10.45 8.65 3.28
N ASP A 231 -9.31 7.95 3.19
CA ASP A 231 -9.27 6.52 3.53
C ASP A 231 -9.61 6.33 5.00
N SER A 232 -10.78 5.72 5.23
CA SER A 232 -11.35 5.46 6.55
C SER A 232 -11.38 3.96 6.90
N SER A 233 -10.72 3.10 6.10
CA SER A 233 -10.70 1.64 6.27
C SER A 233 -10.25 1.18 7.66
N ILE A 234 -9.41 1.97 8.33
CA ILE A 234 -8.92 1.71 9.69
C ILE A 234 -10.05 1.69 10.75
N LEU A 235 -11.17 2.37 10.49
CA LEU A 235 -12.30 2.42 11.42
C LEU A 235 -12.95 1.04 11.60
N ALA A 236 -12.84 0.14 10.60
CA ALA A 236 -13.24 -1.25 10.75
C ALA A 236 -12.49 -1.95 11.91
N ILE A 237 -11.19 -1.69 12.04
CA ILE A 237 -10.38 -2.26 13.12
C ILE A 237 -10.76 -1.64 14.48
N SER A 238 -11.08 -0.34 14.52
CA SER A 238 -11.58 0.32 15.74
C SER A 238 -12.88 -0.33 16.22
N ALA A 239 -13.80 -0.62 15.31
CA ALA A 239 -15.07 -1.30 15.66
C ALA A 239 -14.81 -2.71 16.18
N LEU A 240 -13.95 -3.51 15.51
CA LEU A 240 -13.58 -4.84 15.98
C LEU A 240 -12.99 -4.81 17.38
N LYS A 241 -12.04 -3.90 17.62
CA LYS A 241 -11.43 -3.72 18.94
C LYS A 241 -12.49 -3.41 20.01
N GLY A 242 -13.36 -2.44 19.74
CA GLY A 242 -14.42 -2.05 20.65
C GLY A 242 -15.36 -3.19 21.00
N ALA A 243 -15.84 -3.94 20.01
CA ALA A 243 -16.73 -5.08 20.21
C ALA A 243 -16.08 -6.20 21.02
N LEU A 244 -14.82 -6.54 20.70
CA LEU A 244 -14.08 -7.59 21.39
C LEU A 244 -13.80 -7.23 22.87
N VAL A 245 -13.42 -5.97 23.15
CA VAL A 245 -13.24 -5.48 24.53
C VAL A 245 -14.54 -5.58 25.31
N ALA A 246 -15.66 -5.12 24.74
CA ALA A 246 -16.96 -5.17 25.41
C ALA A 246 -17.47 -6.62 25.61
N SER A 247 -16.99 -7.57 24.80
CA SER A 247 -17.28 -9.00 24.94
C SER A 247 -16.38 -9.72 25.95
N GLY A 248 -15.59 -8.98 26.73
CA GLY A 248 -14.72 -9.53 27.77
C GLY A 248 -13.38 -10.09 27.28
N SER A 249 -12.94 -9.74 26.07
CA SER A 249 -11.60 -10.08 25.64
C SER A 249 -10.56 -9.17 26.33
N GLU A 250 -9.55 -9.79 26.91
CA GLU A 250 -8.40 -9.09 27.48
C GLU A 250 -7.35 -8.79 26.43
N ASP A 251 -6.53 -7.78 26.64
CA ASP A 251 -5.36 -7.40 25.82
C ASP A 251 -5.65 -7.19 24.32
N VAL A 252 -6.83 -6.69 23.97
CA VAL A 252 -7.20 -6.38 22.59
C VAL A 252 -6.55 -5.07 22.16
N THR A 253 -5.76 -5.15 21.07
CA THR A 253 -5.06 -4.02 20.47
C THR A 253 -5.50 -3.84 19.01
N TYR A 254 -5.14 -2.71 18.39
CA TYR A 254 -5.36 -2.52 16.94
C TYR A 254 -4.62 -3.56 16.09
N VAL A 255 -3.54 -4.14 16.60
CA VAL A 255 -2.72 -5.13 15.87
C VAL A 255 -3.37 -6.51 15.89
N ASN A 256 -3.89 -6.97 17.04
CA ASN A 256 -4.42 -8.33 17.17
C ASN A 256 -5.95 -8.42 16.94
N ALA A 257 -6.69 -7.30 17.02
CA ALA A 257 -8.14 -7.30 16.84
C ALA A 257 -8.64 -7.99 15.56
N PRO A 258 -8.02 -7.80 14.38
CA PRO A 258 -8.44 -8.50 13.16
C PRO A 258 -8.30 -10.02 13.27
N GLY A 259 -7.21 -10.52 13.85
CA GLY A 259 -7.00 -11.96 14.07
C GLY A 259 -8.01 -12.57 15.03
N LEU A 260 -8.18 -11.93 16.20
CA LEU A 260 -9.16 -12.36 17.21
C LEU A 260 -10.61 -12.33 16.68
N ALA A 261 -10.94 -11.33 15.85
CA ALA A 261 -12.25 -11.24 15.23
C ALA A 261 -12.48 -12.38 14.23
N ALA A 262 -11.48 -12.68 13.38
CA ALA A 262 -11.54 -13.78 12.42
C ALA A 262 -11.74 -15.14 13.11
N GLU A 263 -11.04 -15.40 14.22
CA GLU A 263 -11.21 -16.61 15.03
C GLU A 263 -12.64 -16.76 15.60
N ARG A 264 -13.33 -15.64 15.86
CA ARG A 264 -14.70 -15.61 16.39
C ARG A 264 -15.75 -15.45 15.30
N GLY A 265 -15.38 -15.40 14.03
CA GLY A 265 -16.30 -15.18 12.92
C GLY A 265 -16.94 -13.80 12.87
N VAL A 266 -16.32 -12.79 13.51
CA VAL A 266 -16.79 -11.40 13.51
C VAL A 266 -16.18 -10.65 12.31
N THR A 267 -17.01 -9.95 11.56
CA THR A 267 -16.58 -9.16 10.39
C THR A 267 -16.85 -7.66 10.60
N SER A 268 -16.09 -6.82 9.90
CA SER A 268 -16.39 -5.39 9.84
C SER A 268 -16.06 -4.83 8.45
N SER A 269 -16.81 -3.81 8.04
CA SER A 269 -16.64 -3.11 6.77
C SER A 269 -16.83 -1.60 6.95
N VAL A 270 -16.28 -0.83 6.03
CA VAL A 270 -16.46 0.62 5.99
C VAL A 270 -16.97 1.03 4.62
N THR A 271 -18.01 1.86 4.62
CA THR A 271 -18.56 2.54 3.45
C THR A 271 -18.46 4.06 3.64
N THR A 272 -18.43 4.81 2.56
CA THR A 272 -18.34 6.27 2.61
C THR A 272 -19.41 6.92 1.75
N THR A 273 -19.97 8.05 2.19
CA THR A 273 -20.87 8.88 1.40
C THR A 273 -20.60 10.35 1.69
N PRO A 274 -20.55 11.24 0.67
CA PRO A 274 -20.41 12.67 0.88
C PRO A 274 -21.67 13.33 1.48
N GLU A 275 -22.81 12.65 1.44
CA GLU A 275 -24.07 13.16 1.96
C GLU A 275 -24.12 13.07 3.49
N SER A 276 -24.36 14.24 4.13
CA SER A 276 -24.62 14.36 5.56
C SER A 276 -25.57 15.54 5.79
N HIS A 277 -26.77 15.27 6.34
CA HIS A 277 -27.84 16.27 6.39
C HIS A 277 -27.81 17.15 7.65
N GLU A 278 -27.39 16.60 8.79
CA GLU A 278 -27.49 17.29 10.09
C GLU A 278 -26.13 17.71 10.66
N TYR A 279 -25.09 16.98 10.31
CA TYR A 279 -23.73 17.21 10.81
C TYR A 279 -22.76 17.34 9.65
N ARG A 280 -21.73 18.19 9.81
CA ARG A 280 -20.65 18.36 8.82
C ARG A 280 -19.98 17.01 8.52
N SER A 281 -19.85 16.16 9.52
CA SER A 281 -19.39 14.78 9.40
C SER A 281 -20.07 13.90 10.47
N MET A 282 -20.46 12.71 10.08
CA MET A 282 -21.13 11.76 10.96
C MET A 282 -20.63 10.35 10.66
N ILE A 283 -20.62 9.50 11.67
CA ILE A 283 -20.31 8.09 11.53
C ILE A 283 -21.50 7.30 12.05
N SER A 284 -22.00 6.38 11.24
CA SER A 284 -23.03 5.41 11.61
C SER A 284 -22.40 4.03 11.74
N LEU A 285 -22.63 3.34 12.84
CA LEU A 285 -22.24 1.95 13.04
C LEU A 285 -23.51 1.10 13.13
N HIS A 286 -23.63 0.09 12.25
CA HIS A 286 -24.70 -0.88 12.25
C HIS A 286 -24.15 -2.24 12.64
N ALA A 287 -24.53 -2.73 13.81
CA ALA A 287 -24.09 -4.01 14.36
C ALA A 287 -25.18 -5.06 14.19
N ALA A 288 -24.95 -6.10 13.40
CA ALA A 288 -25.86 -7.23 13.22
C ALA A 288 -25.56 -8.34 14.23
N LEU A 289 -26.60 -8.95 14.77
CA LEU A 289 -26.55 -9.98 15.82
C LEU A 289 -26.86 -11.36 15.27
N SER A 290 -26.46 -12.40 15.99
CA SER A 290 -26.65 -13.79 15.60
C SER A 290 -28.13 -14.17 15.47
N ASN A 291 -29.03 -13.49 16.21
CA ASN A 291 -30.48 -13.72 16.25
C ASN A 291 -31.26 -12.94 15.17
N GLY A 292 -30.56 -12.27 14.22
CA GLY A 292 -31.13 -11.47 13.14
C GLY A 292 -31.60 -10.07 13.56
N LYS A 293 -31.38 -9.66 14.81
CA LYS A 293 -31.58 -8.27 15.26
C LYS A 293 -30.34 -7.44 14.90
N SER A 294 -30.48 -6.13 15.00
CA SER A 294 -29.39 -5.20 14.82
C SER A 294 -29.49 -4.02 15.78
N ILE A 295 -28.37 -3.37 16.01
CA ILE A 295 -28.27 -2.12 16.77
C ILE A 295 -27.51 -1.11 15.93
N LYS A 296 -28.08 0.06 15.80
CA LYS A 296 -27.47 1.20 15.10
C LYS A 296 -27.03 2.23 16.13
N VAL A 297 -25.81 2.72 16.00
CA VAL A 297 -25.26 3.81 16.81
C VAL A 297 -24.73 4.87 15.87
N ASP A 298 -25.18 6.10 16.03
CA ASP A 298 -24.70 7.26 15.28
C ASP A 298 -23.85 8.16 16.18
N GLY A 299 -22.73 8.64 15.64
CA GLY A 299 -21.80 9.47 16.37
C GLY A 299 -21.15 10.56 15.51
N THR A 300 -20.68 11.61 16.16
CA THR A 300 -19.98 12.72 15.51
C THR A 300 -18.88 13.29 16.38
N LEU A 301 -17.99 14.07 15.79
CA LEU A 301 -16.93 14.83 16.46
C LEU A 301 -17.33 16.31 16.48
N MET A 302 -17.48 16.89 17.68
CA MET A 302 -17.95 18.26 17.85
C MET A 302 -16.83 19.23 18.29
N GLY A 303 -16.90 20.43 17.73
CA GLY A 303 -16.04 21.56 18.09
C GLY A 303 -14.58 21.39 17.66
N ILE A 304 -13.76 22.40 17.98
CA ILE A 304 -12.34 22.46 17.61
C ILE A 304 -11.54 21.31 18.26
N ARG A 305 -11.97 20.88 19.45
CA ARG A 305 -11.31 19.79 20.19
C ARG A 305 -11.70 18.41 19.69
N LYS A 306 -12.54 18.31 18.67
CA LYS A 306 -13.02 17.01 18.12
C LYS A 306 -13.60 16.11 19.22
N THR A 307 -14.44 16.69 20.12
CA THR A 307 -15.05 15.95 21.22
C THR A 307 -16.03 14.91 20.67
N GLU A 308 -15.89 13.68 21.10
CA GLU A 308 -16.73 12.55 20.69
C GLU A 308 -18.14 12.67 21.27
N LYS A 309 -19.15 12.48 20.44
CA LYS A 309 -20.56 12.48 20.82
C LYS A 309 -21.28 11.31 20.17
N ILE A 310 -22.00 10.54 20.94
CA ILE A 310 -23.07 9.68 20.46
C ILE A 310 -24.28 10.57 20.27
N ILE A 311 -24.92 10.50 19.12
CA ILE A 311 -26.02 11.42 18.75
C ILE A 311 -27.35 10.67 18.58
N ALA A 312 -27.30 9.36 18.27
CA ALA A 312 -28.51 8.53 18.24
C ALA A 312 -28.18 7.06 18.50
N ILE A 313 -29.15 6.32 19.02
CA ILE A 313 -29.14 4.86 19.12
C ILE A 313 -30.48 4.37 18.53
N ASP A 314 -30.36 3.50 17.49
CA ASP A 314 -31.49 3.06 16.66
C ASP A 314 -32.26 4.27 16.09
N ASN A 315 -33.47 4.49 16.58
CA ASN A 315 -34.36 5.60 16.17
C ASN A 315 -34.52 6.69 17.24
N PHE A 316 -33.66 6.69 18.28
CA PHE A 316 -33.74 7.63 19.39
C PHE A 316 -32.55 8.59 19.33
N ASP A 317 -32.83 9.89 19.15
CA ASP A 317 -31.85 10.97 19.25
C ASP A 317 -31.46 11.22 20.70
N LEU A 318 -30.18 11.58 20.95
CA LEU A 318 -29.59 11.81 22.27
C LEU A 318 -29.15 13.24 22.49
#